data_2831fd5d81e32b1f4325170bbc82a048
#
_entry.id   2831fd5d81e32b1f4325170bbc82a048
#
_cell.length_a   1.000
_cell.length_b   1.000
_cell.length_c   1.000
_cell.angle_alpha   90.00
_cell.angle_beta   90.00
_cell.angle_gamma   90.00
#
_symmetry.space_group_name_H-M   'P 1'
#
loop_
_entity.id
_entity.type
_entity.pdbx_description
1 polymer ?
#
loop_
_entity_poly.entity_id
_entity_poly.type
_entity_poly.pdbx_seq_one_letter_code
_entity_poly.pdbx_strand_id
1 'polypeptide(L)'
;MITHIMIEQYSFGNMVINGVSYRNDIKIIQGKVVSEWWRKRGHLVDIDDIQDILKSKPNILVLGKGSPGQMKSSEALRKFLKNNGIELIEEKTSHAFKTFNRLFHKGENVSAGFHLSC
;
A
#
# COMPACT_ATOMS: atom_id res chain seq x y z
N MET A 1 5.56 -3.84 21.84
CA MET A 1 6.19 -4.78 20.91
C MET A 1 6.59 -4.07 19.62
N ILE A 2 7.80 -4.28 19.19
CA ILE A 2 8.28 -3.67 17.94
C ILE A 2 7.99 -4.64 16.81
N THR A 3 7.30 -4.14 15.79
CA THR A 3 7.03 -4.91 14.58
C THR A 3 8.09 -4.54 13.55
N HIS A 4 8.80 -5.55 13.05
CA HIS A 4 9.79 -5.35 12.00
C HIS A 4 9.20 -5.79 10.68
N ILE A 5 9.20 -4.89 9.71
CA ILE A 5 8.79 -5.21 8.37
C ILE A 5 9.77 -4.54 7.41
N MET A 6 10.23 -5.29 6.44
CA MET A 6 11.11 -4.78 5.40
C MET A 6 10.69 -5.37 4.07
N ILE A 7 10.35 -4.51 3.14
CA ILE A 7 10.14 -4.93 1.76
C ILE A 7 11.52 -4.96 1.10
N GLU A 8 11.98 -6.17 0.80
CA GLU A 8 13.35 -6.38 0.35
C GLU A 8 13.50 -6.23 -1.15
N GLN A 9 12.45 -6.55 -1.89
CA GLN A 9 12.55 -6.61 -3.33
C GLN A 9 11.18 -6.53 -3.98
N TYR A 10 11.12 -5.87 -5.13
CA TYR A 10 9.94 -5.89 -6.00
C TYR A 10 10.38 -6.15 -7.42
N SER A 11 9.68 -7.05 -8.10
CA SER A 11 9.72 -7.22 -9.54
C SER A 11 8.31 -7.44 -10.01
N PHE A 12 8.06 -7.32 -11.31
CA PHE A 12 6.70 -7.45 -11.86
C PHE A 12 6.05 -8.75 -11.37
N GLY A 13 4.91 -8.59 -10.67
CA GLY A 13 4.15 -9.73 -10.18
C GLY A 13 4.72 -10.41 -8.94
N ASN A 14 5.73 -9.81 -8.28
CA ASN A 14 6.32 -10.44 -7.11
C ASN A 14 6.90 -9.40 -6.15
N MET A 15 6.64 -9.59 -4.86
CA MET A 15 7.22 -8.75 -3.82
C MET A 15 7.69 -9.62 -2.67
N VAL A 16 8.92 -9.36 -2.21
CA VAL A 16 9.51 -10.11 -1.09
C VAL A 16 9.48 -9.23 0.15
N ILE A 17 8.83 -9.72 1.19
CA ILE A 17 8.73 -9.00 2.47
C ILE A 17 9.15 -9.96 3.59
N ASN A 18 10.18 -9.56 4.34
CA ASN A 18 10.73 -10.38 5.43
C ASN A 18 11.01 -11.82 4.98
N GLY A 19 11.57 -11.97 3.77
CA GLY A 19 11.93 -13.27 3.23
C GLY A 19 10.78 -14.06 2.62
N VAL A 20 9.57 -13.54 2.63
CA VAL A 20 8.40 -14.23 2.05
C VAL A 20 8.03 -13.59 0.72
N SER A 21 7.83 -14.43 -0.30
CA SER A 21 7.44 -13.98 -1.64
C SER A 21 5.92 -13.91 -1.76
N TYR A 22 5.44 -12.77 -2.23
CA TYR A 22 4.00 -12.57 -2.48
C TYR A 22 3.80 -12.36 -3.97
N ARG A 23 2.88 -13.08 -4.56
CA ARG A 23 2.62 -13.03 -6.01
C ARG A 23 1.31 -12.35 -6.37
N ASN A 24 0.50 -12.02 -5.38
CA ASN A 24 -0.73 -11.27 -5.57
C ASN A 24 -0.65 -9.98 -4.77
N ASP A 25 -1.48 -9.01 -5.12
CA ASP A 25 -1.48 -7.72 -4.47
C ASP A 25 -1.65 -7.84 -2.97
N ILE A 26 -1.05 -6.93 -2.23
CA ILE A 26 -1.04 -6.97 -0.77
C ILE A 26 -1.34 -5.61 -0.18
N LYS A 27 -1.73 -5.61 1.09
CA LYS A 27 -1.77 -4.41 1.93
C LYS A 27 -0.85 -4.61 3.12
N ILE A 28 -0.41 -3.50 3.70
CA ILE A 28 0.34 -3.53 4.94
C ILE A 28 -0.36 -2.58 5.91
N ILE A 29 -0.76 -3.13 7.06
CA ILE A 29 -1.52 -2.40 8.07
C ILE A 29 -0.85 -2.60 9.40
N GLN A 30 -0.40 -1.50 10.03
CA GLN A 30 0.28 -1.55 11.33
C GLN A 30 1.41 -2.59 11.34
N GLY A 31 2.21 -2.59 10.27
CA GLY A 31 3.35 -3.48 10.15
C GLY A 31 3.02 -4.94 9.85
N LYS A 32 1.77 -5.25 9.49
CA LYS A 32 1.34 -6.61 9.17
C LYS A 32 0.92 -6.70 7.71
N VAL A 33 1.37 -7.77 7.05
CA VAL A 33 1.01 -8.02 5.65
C VAL A 33 -0.37 -8.67 5.59
N VAL A 34 -1.23 -8.10 4.74
CA VAL A 34 -2.51 -8.69 4.39
C VAL A 34 -2.42 -9.10 2.92
N SER A 35 -2.30 -10.40 2.67
CA SER A 35 -2.15 -10.91 1.32
C SER A 35 -3.49 -11.03 0.61
N GLU A 36 -3.45 -11.30 -0.68
CA GLU A 36 -4.64 -11.54 -1.51
C GLU A 36 -5.59 -10.35 -1.49
N TRP A 37 -5.05 -9.17 -1.79
CA TRP A 37 -5.85 -7.95 -1.83
C TRP A 37 -6.56 -7.84 -3.18
N TRP A 38 -7.86 -8.07 -3.17
CA TRP A 38 -8.69 -7.95 -4.37
C TRP A 38 -9.53 -6.69 -4.30
N ARG A 39 -9.58 -5.95 -5.39
CA ARG A 39 -10.40 -4.76 -5.52
C ARG A 39 -11.55 -5.06 -6.47
N LYS A 40 -12.65 -4.34 -6.32
CA LYS A 40 -13.80 -4.49 -7.22
C LYS A 40 -13.41 -4.20 -8.67
N ARG A 41 -12.54 -3.22 -8.85
CA ARG A 41 -11.97 -2.87 -10.16
C ARG A 41 -10.47 -2.95 -10.05
N GLY A 42 -9.84 -3.75 -10.88
CA GLY A 42 -8.41 -4.06 -10.73
C GLY A 42 -7.48 -2.86 -10.66
N HIS A 43 -7.74 -1.83 -11.46
CA HIS A 43 -6.88 -0.65 -11.53
C HIS A 43 -7.46 0.57 -10.81
N LEU A 44 -8.44 0.37 -9.94
CA LEU A 44 -9.03 1.46 -9.18
C LEU A 44 -9.10 1.07 -7.71
N VAL A 45 -8.61 1.96 -6.84
CA VAL A 45 -8.75 1.79 -5.39
C VAL A 45 -9.85 2.72 -4.93
N ASP A 46 -10.92 2.13 -4.40
CA ASP A 46 -12.02 2.91 -3.83
C ASP A 46 -12.06 2.70 -2.32
N ILE A 47 -12.91 3.48 -1.65
CA ILE A 47 -13.04 3.44 -0.18
C ILE A 47 -13.29 2.02 0.31
N ASP A 48 -14.20 1.29 -0.36
CA ASP A 48 -14.55 -0.07 0.05
C ASP A 48 -13.40 -1.07 -0.04
N ASP A 49 -12.40 -0.77 -0.87
CA ASP A 49 -11.27 -1.68 -1.08
C ASP A 49 -10.25 -1.65 0.05
N ILE A 50 -10.30 -0.63 0.91
CA ILE A 50 -9.31 -0.43 1.97
C ILE A 50 -9.96 -0.10 3.32
N GLN A 51 -11.12 -0.67 3.62
CA GLN A 51 -11.82 -0.40 4.87
C GLN A 51 -10.97 -0.74 6.09
N ASP A 52 -10.23 -1.83 6.03
CA ASP A 52 -9.35 -2.24 7.12
C ASP A 52 -8.22 -1.22 7.36
N ILE A 53 -7.65 -0.68 6.29
CA ILE A 53 -6.65 0.38 6.42
C ILE A 53 -7.27 1.60 7.09
N LEU A 54 -8.45 2.02 6.63
CA LEU A 54 -9.10 3.22 7.16
C LEU A 54 -9.47 3.06 8.62
N LYS A 55 -9.86 1.87 9.04
CA LYS A 55 -10.16 1.59 10.44
C LYS A 55 -8.93 1.71 11.34
N SER A 56 -7.75 1.44 10.81
CA SER A 56 -6.50 1.55 11.56
C SER A 56 -6.04 2.99 11.73
N LYS A 57 -6.66 3.93 11.04
CA LYS A 57 -6.40 5.38 11.11
C LYS A 57 -4.92 5.72 10.93
N PRO A 58 -4.34 5.40 9.76
CA PRO A 58 -2.95 5.78 9.51
C PRO A 58 -2.84 7.28 9.27
N ASN A 59 -1.63 7.82 9.43
CA ASN A 59 -1.36 9.21 9.06
C ASN A 59 -0.99 9.31 7.58
N ILE A 60 -0.44 8.24 7.02
CA ILE A 60 0.01 8.21 5.63
C ILE A 60 -0.44 6.91 4.99
N LEU A 61 -0.94 6.99 3.77
CA LEU A 61 -1.25 5.84 2.94
C LEU A 61 -0.37 5.87 1.69
N VAL A 62 0.42 4.82 1.50
CA VAL A 62 1.24 4.66 0.30
C VAL A 62 0.55 3.67 -0.62
N LEU A 63 0.29 4.07 -1.86
CA LEU A 63 -0.26 3.19 -2.88
C LEU A 63 0.78 2.95 -3.97
N GLY A 64 1.16 1.70 -4.16
CA GLY A 64 2.00 1.28 -5.27
C GLY A 64 1.11 0.95 -6.46
N LYS A 65 1.28 1.67 -7.54
CA LYS A 65 0.36 1.67 -8.69
C LYS A 65 0.63 0.54 -9.69
N GLY A 66 1.63 -0.28 -9.44
CA GLY A 66 2.04 -1.31 -10.37
C GLY A 66 3.14 -0.83 -11.32
N SER A 67 3.36 -1.60 -12.38
CA SER A 67 4.33 -1.29 -13.42
C SER A 67 3.66 -1.57 -14.78
N PRO A 68 3.40 -0.55 -15.60
CA PRO A 68 3.91 0.83 -15.59
C PRO A 68 3.17 1.81 -14.68
N GLY A 69 2.15 1.38 -13.93
CA GLY A 69 1.51 2.27 -12.97
C GLY A 69 0.09 2.65 -13.34
N GLN A 70 -0.73 1.65 -13.68
CA GLN A 70 -2.11 1.90 -14.12
C GLN A 70 -3.12 2.01 -12.98
N MET A 71 -2.80 1.48 -11.80
CA MET A 71 -3.72 1.57 -10.68
C MET A 71 -3.74 2.99 -10.12
N LYS A 72 -4.92 3.48 -9.75
CA LYS A 72 -5.05 4.82 -9.16
C LYS A 72 -6.17 4.83 -8.14
N SER A 73 -6.13 5.81 -7.24
CA SER A 73 -7.20 6.04 -6.28
C SER A 73 -8.39 6.70 -6.96
N SER A 74 -9.59 6.43 -6.45
CA SER A 74 -10.80 7.10 -6.90
C SER A 74 -10.84 8.52 -6.36
N GLU A 75 -11.61 9.39 -7.01
CA GLU A 75 -11.80 10.74 -6.51
C GLU A 75 -12.44 10.74 -5.13
N ALA A 76 -13.42 9.84 -4.91
CA ALA A 76 -14.08 9.71 -3.62
C ALA A 76 -13.08 9.34 -2.52
N LEU A 77 -12.15 8.42 -2.82
CA LEU A 77 -11.14 8.02 -1.86
C LEU A 77 -10.20 9.19 -1.54
N ARG A 78 -9.76 9.91 -2.56
CA ARG A 78 -8.87 11.07 -2.35
C ARG A 78 -9.53 12.12 -1.46
N LYS A 79 -10.80 12.41 -1.69
CA LYS A 79 -11.55 13.35 -0.86
C LYS A 79 -11.67 12.87 0.58
N PHE A 80 -11.98 11.58 0.75
CA PHE A 80 -12.09 10.99 2.09
C PHE A 80 -10.79 11.12 2.86
N LEU A 81 -9.67 10.76 2.23
CA LEU A 81 -8.36 10.82 2.87
C LEU A 81 -8.02 12.26 3.28
N LYS A 82 -8.23 13.20 2.37
CA LYS A 82 -7.97 14.61 2.65
C LYS A 82 -8.82 15.10 3.82
N ASN A 83 -10.10 14.75 3.84
CA ASN A 83 -11.02 15.20 4.89
C ASN A 83 -10.70 14.57 6.25
N ASN A 84 -9.97 13.46 6.25
CA ASN A 84 -9.61 12.76 7.49
C ASN A 84 -8.14 12.94 7.85
N GLY A 85 -7.45 13.86 7.20
CA GLY A 85 -6.07 14.19 7.54
C GLY A 85 -5.06 13.07 7.21
N ILE A 86 -5.37 12.22 6.23
CA ILE A 86 -4.48 11.15 5.82
C ILE A 86 -3.76 11.58 4.54
N GLU A 87 -2.44 11.63 4.61
CA GLU A 87 -1.63 11.94 3.43
C GLU A 87 -1.60 10.75 2.48
N LEU A 88 -1.83 11.00 1.20
CA LEU A 88 -1.81 9.96 0.17
C LEU A 88 -0.56 10.12 -0.69
N ILE A 89 0.20 9.05 -0.84
CA ILE A 89 1.36 8.98 -1.73
C ILE A 89 1.08 7.89 -2.74
N GLU A 90 1.02 8.27 -4.01
CA GLU A 90 0.80 7.31 -5.11
C GLU A 90 2.02 7.32 -6.01
N GLU A 91 2.67 6.18 -6.12
CA GLU A 91 3.89 6.02 -6.93
C GLU A 91 3.87 4.66 -7.61
N LYS A 92 4.65 4.51 -8.68
CA LYS A 92 4.89 3.18 -9.24
C LYS A 92 5.41 2.27 -8.14
N THR A 93 5.05 1.00 -8.15
CA THR A 93 5.40 0.09 -7.07
C THR A 93 6.91 0.01 -6.85
N SER A 94 7.70 0.12 -7.92
CA SER A 94 9.17 0.10 -7.81
C SER A 94 9.74 1.23 -6.96
N HIS A 95 9.02 2.35 -6.83
CA HIS A 95 9.39 3.46 -5.96
C HIS A 95 8.62 3.41 -4.63
N ALA A 96 7.34 3.06 -4.72
CA ALA A 96 6.45 3.09 -3.56
C ALA A 96 6.92 2.21 -2.42
N PHE A 97 7.48 1.04 -2.70
CA PHE A 97 7.93 0.16 -1.63
C PHE A 97 9.13 0.75 -0.89
N LYS A 98 9.99 1.51 -1.59
CA LYS A 98 11.12 2.18 -0.95
C LYS A 98 10.63 3.33 -0.07
N THR A 99 9.63 4.08 -0.57
CA THR A 99 8.99 5.15 0.20
C THR A 99 8.36 4.58 1.47
N PHE A 100 7.65 3.46 1.35
CA PHE A 100 7.06 2.82 2.51
C PHE A 100 8.12 2.42 3.53
N ASN A 101 9.18 1.75 3.09
CA ASN A 101 10.26 1.33 4.01
C ASN A 101 10.82 2.53 4.75
N ARG A 102 11.11 3.62 4.04
CA ARG A 102 11.70 4.82 4.64
C ARG A 102 10.78 5.40 5.71
N LEU A 103 9.50 5.53 5.39
CA LEU A 103 8.53 6.10 6.32
C LEU A 103 8.29 5.19 7.53
N PHE A 104 8.17 3.90 7.28
CA PHE A 104 7.93 2.94 8.37
C PHE A 104 9.10 2.92 9.34
N HIS A 105 10.33 2.92 8.82
CA HIS A 105 11.52 2.86 9.68
C HIS A 105 11.79 4.17 10.41
N LYS A 106 11.22 5.28 9.94
CA LYS A 106 11.25 6.55 10.67
C LYS A 106 10.25 6.58 11.81
N GLY A 107 9.41 5.58 11.94
CA GLY A 107 8.40 5.54 13.00
C GLY A 107 7.07 6.17 12.59
N GLU A 108 6.86 6.47 11.31
CA GLU A 108 5.58 7.03 10.87
C GLU A 108 4.47 5.99 10.92
N ASN A 109 3.26 6.44 11.23
CA ASN A 109 2.07 5.58 11.17
C ASN A 109 1.62 5.49 9.71
N VAL A 110 2.22 4.56 8.98
CA VAL A 110 2.02 4.42 7.55
C VAL A 110 1.41 3.06 7.23
N SER A 111 0.41 3.07 6.36
CA SER A 111 -0.17 1.85 5.77
C SER A 111 0.09 1.88 4.27
N ALA A 112 -0.07 0.74 3.62
CA ALA A 112 0.20 0.66 2.20
C ALA A 112 -0.72 -0.34 1.50
N GLY A 113 -0.90 -0.12 0.20
CA GLY A 113 -1.49 -1.09 -0.70
C GLY A 113 -0.61 -1.15 -1.94
N PHE A 114 -0.23 -2.35 -2.35
CA PHE A 114 0.67 -2.52 -3.48
C PHE A 114 0.04 -3.38 -4.56
N HIS A 115 -0.07 -2.80 -5.75
CA HIS A 115 -0.40 -3.52 -6.97
C HIS A 115 0.92 -4.04 -7.54
N LEU A 116 1.02 -5.34 -7.77
CA LEU A 116 2.29 -5.96 -8.14
C LEU A 116 2.49 -6.12 -9.65
N SER A 117 1.42 -6.10 -10.42
CA SER A 117 1.50 -6.19 -11.88
C SER A 117 1.15 -4.85 -12.53
N CYS A 118 0.59 -4.85 -13.71
CA CYS A 118 0.27 -3.58 -14.38
C CYS A 118 -1.01 -2.94 -13.89
#